data_93d194d22831560ecb9581ddb8d4dba9
#
_entry.id   93d194d22831560ecb9581ddb8d4dba9
#
_cell.length_a   1.000
_cell.length_b   1.000
_cell.length_c   1.000
_cell.angle_alpha   90.00
_cell.angle_beta   90.00
_cell.angle_gamma   90.00
#
_symmetry.space_group_name_H-M   'P 1'
#
loop_
_entity.id
_entity.type
_entity.pdbx_description
1 polymer ?
#
loop_
_entity_poly.entity_id
_entity_poly.type
_entity_poly.pdbx_seq_one_letter_code
_entity_poly.pdbx_strand_id
1 'polypeptide(L)'
;MQRELNRFLHYLEVEKGYSQGTIKAYQIDIERGLIPFLNQRGKFGVEEVIRGDIRAYLGYLTVERGNSSVTRARKLAAIKSFFNYLVENEELEANPAASIKSPRIPEKEPVYLTEKECVRLLETMIHKAKPQVKERDMAIAVLLLHTGLRVSELTNLKLSNVDLKRGQIKITRKGNKEQYLHLNGEAVKALSSYLHSRPQAQNGKFFVGTKGQNLSRTYVYEVVRRYLRLAGINKDKHGPHLLRHIFCTRLHQKGVAAFVIKELAGHKSLNTTMRYIKIENKEQTEALNRLEFGI
;
A
#
# COMPACT_ATOMS: atom_id res chain seq x y z
N MET A 1 -18.70 24.80 -7.01
CA MET A 1 -17.99 23.50 -6.81
C MET A 1 -16.81 23.54 -5.81
N GLN A 2 -15.92 24.55 -5.80
CA GLN A 2 -14.76 24.54 -4.88
C GLN A 2 -15.17 24.70 -3.40
N ARG A 3 -16.18 25.50 -3.09
CA ARG A 3 -16.69 25.66 -1.74
C ARG A 3 -17.30 24.37 -1.20
N GLU A 4 -18.09 23.71 -2.00
CA GLU A 4 -18.72 22.42 -1.70
C GLU A 4 -17.65 21.33 -1.49
N LEU A 5 -16.62 21.31 -2.33
CA LEU A 5 -15.48 20.38 -2.18
C LEU A 5 -14.78 20.59 -0.83
N ASN A 6 -14.51 21.83 -0.43
CA ASN A 6 -13.82 22.10 0.84
C ASN A 6 -14.66 21.63 2.04
N ARG A 7 -15.99 21.81 2.01
CA ARG A 7 -16.90 21.28 3.05
C ARG A 7 -16.91 19.76 3.06
N PHE A 8 -16.95 19.15 1.90
CA PHE A 8 -16.87 17.69 1.79
C PHE A 8 -15.56 17.13 2.35
N LEU A 9 -14.42 17.74 2.07
CA LEU A 9 -13.13 17.29 2.62
C LEU A 9 -13.09 17.42 4.14
N HIS A 10 -13.67 18.48 4.69
CA HIS A 10 -13.81 18.65 6.14
C HIS A 10 -14.72 17.60 6.77
N TYR A 11 -15.87 17.30 6.16
CA TYR A 11 -16.76 16.21 6.56
C TYR A 11 -16.05 14.84 6.57
N LEU A 12 -15.25 14.55 5.54
CA LEU A 12 -14.48 13.28 5.50
C LEU A 12 -13.47 13.19 6.65
N GLU A 13 -12.89 14.31 7.06
CA GLU A 13 -11.92 14.38 8.15
C GLU A 13 -12.59 14.23 9.51
N VAL A 14 -13.56 15.08 9.79
CA VAL A 14 -14.14 15.25 11.12
C VAL A 14 -15.21 14.21 11.42
N GLU A 15 -16.14 13.98 10.51
CA GLU A 15 -17.27 13.08 10.76
C GLU A 15 -16.99 11.65 10.34
N LYS A 16 -16.36 11.44 9.20
CA LYS A 16 -16.08 10.07 8.71
C LYS A 16 -14.72 9.52 9.18
N GLY A 17 -13.86 10.34 9.79
CA GLY A 17 -12.56 9.91 10.31
C GLY A 17 -11.63 9.31 9.24
N TYR A 18 -11.71 9.84 8.00
CA TYR A 18 -10.85 9.35 6.91
C TYR A 18 -9.40 9.76 7.15
N SER A 19 -8.47 8.91 6.68
CA SER A 19 -7.05 9.25 6.75
C SER A 19 -6.71 10.42 5.83
N GLN A 20 -5.75 11.26 6.23
CA GLN A 20 -5.23 12.37 5.41
C GLN A 20 -4.83 11.93 3.99
N GLY A 21 -4.30 10.70 3.85
CA GLY A 21 -3.96 10.15 2.52
C GLY A 21 -5.18 9.91 1.64
N THR A 22 -6.31 9.48 2.22
CA THR A 22 -7.57 9.28 1.48
C THR A 22 -8.19 10.61 1.10
N ILE A 23 -8.22 11.56 2.06
CA ILE A 23 -8.75 12.92 1.83
C ILE A 23 -7.98 13.61 0.71
N LYS A 24 -6.65 13.59 0.76
CA LYS A 24 -5.80 14.14 -0.30
C LYS A 24 -6.02 13.48 -1.66
N ALA A 25 -6.24 12.16 -1.70
CA ALA A 25 -6.53 11.47 -2.94
C ALA A 25 -7.88 11.92 -3.53
N TYR A 26 -8.93 12.04 -2.71
CA TYR A 26 -10.24 12.52 -3.12
C TYR A 26 -10.17 13.99 -3.58
N GLN A 27 -9.45 14.81 -2.82
CA GLN A 27 -9.19 16.20 -3.21
C GLN A 27 -8.60 16.28 -4.62
N ILE A 28 -7.49 15.57 -4.87
CA ILE A 28 -6.82 15.58 -6.19
C ILE A 28 -7.75 15.08 -7.29
N ASP A 29 -8.54 14.03 -7.02
CA ASP A 29 -9.42 13.44 -8.03
C ASP A 29 -10.54 14.40 -8.44
N ILE A 30 -11.06 15.18 -7.51
CA ILE A 30 -12.17 16.12 -7.76
C ILE A 30 -11.60 17.48 -8.20
N GLU A 31 -10.71 18.10 -7.42
CA GLU A 31 -10.21 19.44 -7.66
C GLU A 31 -9.37 19.56 -8.95
N ARG A 32 -8.45 18.60 -9.16
CA ARG A 32 -7.55 18.62 -10.33
C ARG A 32 -8.02 17.70 -11.47
N GLY A 33 -9.08 16.95 -11.25
CA GLY A 33 -9.62 16.04 -12.24
C GLY A 33 -11.01 16.44 -12.73
N LEU A 34 -12.03 16.25 -11.89
CA LEU A 34 -13.44 16.43 -12.29
C LEU A 34 -13.78 17.91 -12.54
N ILE A 35 -13.45 18.81 -11.60
CA ILE A 35 -13.84 20.24 -11.70
C ILE A 35 -13.31 20.89 -12.98
N PRO A 36 -12.00 20.79 -13.35
CA PRO A 36 -11.51 21.36 -14.60
C PRO A 36 -12.20 20.81 -15.84
N PHE A 37 -12.50 19.50 -15.86
CA PHE A 37 -13.21 18.88 -16.96
C PHE A 37 -14.64 19.42 -17.11
N LEU A 38 -15.37 19.58 -16.00
CA LEU A 38 -16.70 20.15 -15.99
C LEU A 38 -16.72 21.62 -16.41
N ASN A 39 -15.77 22.42 -15.93
CA ASN A 39 -15.62 23.82 -16.32
C ASN A 39 -15.39 23.98 -17.83
N GLN A 40 -14.59 23.12 -18.46
CA GLN A 40 -14.40 23.10 -19.91
C GLN A 40 -15.70 22.80 -20.69
N ARG A 41 -16.69 22.19 -20.03
CA ARG A 41 -18.01 21.89 -20.57
C ARG A 41 -19.06 22.93 -20.16
N GLY A 42 -18.65 24.07 -19.60
CA GLY A 42 -19.54 25.13 -19.17
C GLY A 42 -20.35 24.80 -17.90
N LYS A 43 -19.89 23.83 -17.07
CA LYS A 43 -20.56 23.43 -15.84
C LYS A 43 -19.75 23.99 -14.64
N PHE A 44 -20.31 25.00 -13.98
CA PHE A 44 -19.64 25.72 -12.89
C PHE A 44 -20.28 25.46 -11.51
N GLY A 45 -21.58 25.15 -11.48
CA GLY A 45 -22.35 24.74 -10.29
C GLY A 45 -22.45 23.21 -10.16
N VAL A 46 -22.64 22.71 -8.94
CA VAL A 46 -22.85 21.26 -8.69
C VAL A 46 -24.22 20.81 -9.19
N GLU A 47 -25.20 21.71 -9.17
CA GLU A 47 -26.58 21.52 -9.64
C GLU A 47 -26.70 21.36 -11.16
N GLU A 48 -25.72 21.85 -11.90
CA GLU A 48 -25.67 21.73 -13.36
C GLU A 48 -25.17 20.36 -13.85
N VAL A 49 -24.58 19.57 -12.93
CA VAL A 49 -23.91 18.31 -13.29
C VAL A 49 -24.93 17.18 -13.44
N ILE A 50 -24.99 16.61 -14.62
CA ILE A 50 -25.85 15.48 -14.92
C ILE A 50 -25.06 14.17 -15.09
N ARG A 51 -25.76 13.04 -15.09
CA ARG A 51 -25.15 11.71 -15.30
C ARG A 51 -24.32 11.63 -16.58
N GLY A 52 -24.74 12.34 -17.64
CA GLY A 52 -24.02 12.40 -18.91
C GLY A 52 -22.61 12.98 -18.76
N ASP A 53 -22.44 14.02 -17.94
CA ASP A 53 -21.14 14.65 -17.70
C ASP A 53 -20.16 13.71 -16.98
N ILE A 54 -20.66 12.97 -16.00
CA ILE A 54 -19.80 11.99 -15.29
C ILE A 54 -19.40 10.84 -16.22
N ARG A 55 -20.30 10.37 -17.10
CA ARG A 55 -19.97 9.38 -18.14
C ARG A 55 -18.93 9.91 -19.12
N ALA A 56 -19.10 11.14 -19.59
CA ALA A 56 -18.15 11.81 -20.47
C ALA A 56 -16.77 11.95 -19.80
N TYR A 57 -16.72 12.30 -18.50
CA TYR A 57 -15.47 12.33 -17.73
C TYR A 57 -14.79 10.96 -17.66
N LEU A 58 -15.52 9.89 -17.40
CA LEU A 58 -14.97 8.53 -17.40
C LEU A 58 -14.45 8.11 -18.79
N GLY A 59 -15.12 8.53 -19.86
CA GLY A 59 -14.66 8.38 -21.24
C GLY A 59 -13.33 9.12 -21.48
N TYR A 60 -13.27 10.39 -21.11
CA TYR A 60 -12.07 11.21 -21.15
C TYR A 60 -10.90 10.56 -20.41
N LEU A 61 -11.14 10.06 -19.19
CA LEU A 61 -10.11 9.36 -18.41
C LEU A 61 -9.60 8.10 -19.12
N THR A 62 -10.43 7.47 -19.96
CA THR A 62 -10.05 6.26 -20.68
C THR A 62 -9.25 6.60 -21.94
N VAL A 63 -9.79 7.45 -22.79
CA VAL A 63 -9.30 7.71 -24.14
C VAL A 63 -8.13 8.69 -24.12
N GLU A 64 -8.27 9.82 -23.44
CA GLU A 64 -7.28 10.90 -23.49
C GLU A 64 -6.22 10.76 -22.37
N ARG A 65 -6.61 10.25 -21.20
CA ARG A 65 -5.70 10.12 -20.04
C ARG A 65 -5.10 8.73 -19.90
N GLY A 66 -5.54 7.73 -20.62
CA GLY A 66 -5.04 6.36 -20.56
C GLY A 66 -5.17 5.70 -19.17
N ASN A 67 -6.13 6.14 -18.35
CA ASN A 67 -6.25 5.66 -16.98
C ASN A 67 -6.74 4.22 -16.91
N SER A 68 -6.07 3.40 -16.07
CA SER A 68 -6.47 2.02 -15.83
C SER A 68 -7.88 1.92 -15.22
N SER A 69 -8.54 0.76 -15.38
CA SER A 69 -9.84 0.46 -14.77
C SER A 69 -9.84 0.68 -13.24
N VAL A 70 -8.76 0.31 -12.55
CA VAL A 70 -8.58 0.53 -11.11
C VAL A 70 -8.58 2.01 -10.76
N THR A 71 -7.85 2.83 -11.52
CA THR A 71 -7.78 4.28 -11.30
C THR A 71 -9.14 4.92 -11.55
N ARG A 72 -9.83 4.54 -12.63
CA ARG A 72 -11.18 5.05 -12.94
C ARG A 72 -12.21 4.66 -11.90
N ALA A 73 -12.15 3.41 -11.39
CA ALA A 73 -13.05 2.95 -10.33
C ALA A 73 -12.83 3.76 -9.03
N ARG A 74 -11.57 4.04 -8.64
CA ARG A 74 -11.26 4.88 -7.48
C ARG A 74 -11.76 6.30 -7.65
N LYS A 75 -11.55 6.91 -8.83
CA LYS A 75 -12.05 8.28 -9.14
C LYS A 75 -13.57 8.34 -9.10
N LEU A 76 -14.24 7.34 -9.68
CA LEU A 76 -15.71 7.26 -9.62
C LEU A 76 -16.19 7.12 -8.16
N ALA A 77 -15.51 6.36 -7.32
CA ALA A 77 -15.86 6.25 -5.90
C ALA A 77 -15.75 7.59 -5.16
N ALA A 78 -14.69 8.39 -5.45
CA ALA A 78 -14.54 9.73 -4.90
C ALA A 78 -15.66 10.67 -5.37
N ILE A 79 -16.03 10.62 -6.64
CA ILE A 79 -17.11 11.40 -7.24
C ILE A 79 -18.46 11.02 -6.60
N LYS A 80 -18.76 9.72 -6.50
CA LYS A 80 -19.98 9.25 -5.85
C LYS A 80 -20.08 9.70 -4.40
N SER A 81 -18.96 9.63 -3.67
CA SER A 81 -18.90 10.07 -2.27
C SER A 81 -19.14 11.57 -2.13
N PHE A 82 -18.59 12.38 -3.05
CA PHE A 82 -18.81 13.82 -3.07
C PHE A 82 -20.27 14.19 -3.34
N PHE A 83 -20.88 13.62 -4.38
CA PHE A 83 -22.26 13.89 -4.69
C PHE A 83 -23.25 13.29 -3.68
N ASN A 84 -22.93 12.18 -3.02
CA ASN A 84 -23.73 11.67 -1.91
C ASN A 84 -23.72 12.66 -0.73
N TYR A 85 -22.56 13.24 -0.39
CA TYR A 85 -22.45 14.27 0.63
C TYR A 85 -23.36 15.47 0.32
N LEU A 86 -23.42 15.91 -0.94
CA LEU A 86 -24.28 17.03 -1.35
C LEU A 86 -25.76 16.69 -1.22
N VAL A 87 -26.15 15.45 -1.49
CA VAL A 87 -27.54 14.97 -1.28
C VAL A 87 -27.85 14.86 0.22
N GLU A 88 -26.94 14.30 1.02
CA GLU A 88 -27.09 14.21 2.49
C GLU A 88 -27.23 15.59 3.16
N ASN A 89 -26.71 16.65 2.53
CA ASN A 89 -26.83 18.04 3.02
C ASN A 89 -27.87 18.87 2.27
N GLU A 90 -28.81 18.22 1.56
CA GLU A 90 -29.94 18.85 0.87
C GLU A 90 -29.53 19.89 -0.20
N GLU A 91 -28.29 19.82 -0.69
CA GLU A 91 -27.79 20.72 -1.74
C GLU A 91 -28.13 20.17 -3.14
N LEU A 92 -28.46 18.90 -3.24
CA LEU A 92 -28.92 18.23 -4.48
C LEU A 92 -30.04 17.23 -4.15
N GLU A 93 -31.03 17.14 -5.03
CA GLU A 93 -32.10 16.15 -4.89
C GLU A 93 -31.60 14.72 -5.13
N ALA A 94 -30.66 14.52 -6.04
CA ALA A 94 -30.15 13.21 -6.41
C ALA A 94 -28.68 13.24 -6.82
N ASN A 95 -27.98 12.14 -6.54
CA ASN A 95 -26.58 11.96 -6.95
C ASN A 95 -26.48 11.59 -8.44
N PRO A 96 -25.92 12.45 -9.31
CA PRO A 96 -25.80 12.18 -10.74
C PRO A 96 -24.91 10.97 -11.08
N ALA A 97 -24.04 10.57 -10.14
CA ALA A 97 -23.16 9.43 -10.32
C ALA A 97 -23.72 8.11 -9.75
N ALA A 98 -24.85 8.12 -9.04
CA ALA A 98 -25.35 6.97 -8.28
C ALA A 98 -25.47 5.71 -9.13
N SER A 99 -26.15 5.81 -10.28
CA SER A 99 -26.45 4.68 -11.18
C SER A 99 -25.28 4.26 -12.10
N ILE A 100 -24.13 4.96 -12.05
CA ILE A 100 -22.98 4.63 -12.90
C ILE A 100 -22.27 3.42 -12.31
N LYS A 101 -22.19 2.33 -13.06
CA LYS A 101 -21.48 1.11 -12.65
C LYS A 101 -19.97 1.35 -12.64
N SER A 102 -19.31 0.81 -11.63
CA SER A 102 -17.84 0.83 -11.56
C SER A 102 -17.24 0.05 -12.74
N PRO A 103 -16.16 0.55 -13.35
CA PRO A 103 -15.47 -0.21 -14.39
C PRO A 103 -15.08 -1.61 -13.90
N ARG A 104 -15.24 -2.62 -14.76
CA ARG A 104 -14.79 -3.98 -14.46
C ARG A 104 -13.27 -3.97 -14.32
N ILE A 105 -12.78 -4.42 -13.17
CA ILE A 105 -11.36 -4.55 -12.90
C ILE A 105 -10.96 -5.99 -13.25
N PRO A 106 -10.10 -6.20 -14.27
CA PRO A 106 -9.61 -7.55 -14.57
C PRO A 106 -8.79 -8.07 -13.39
N GLU A 107 -9.00 -9.32 -13.03
CA GLU A 107 -8.14 -10.00 -12.07
C GLU A 107 -6.75 -10.13 -12.67
N LYS A 108 -5.77 -9.56 -11.96
CA LYS A 108 -4.37 -9.70 -12.30
C LYS A 108 -3.74 -10.70 -11.35
N GLU A 109 -2.97 -11.61 -11.91
CA GLU A 109 -2.15 -12.48 -11.08
C GLU A 109 -1.23 -11.68 -10.16
N PRO A 110 -1.09 -12.11 -8.89
CA PRO A 110 -0.18 -11.44 -7.98
C PRO A 110 1.26 -11.62 -8.47
N VAL A 111 1.96 -10.50 -8.61
CA VAL A 111 3.39 -10.48 -8.94
C VAL A 111 4.17 -10.63 -7.64
N TYR A 112 5.03 -11.62 -7.55
CA TYR A 112 5.92 -11.88 -6.41
C TYR A 112 7.34 -12.23 -6.87
N LEU A 113 8.29 -12.16 -5.95
CA LEU A 113 9.65 -12.65 -6.16
C LEU A 113 9.72 -14.13 -5.81
N THR A 114 10.51 -14.87 -6.56
CA THR A 114 10.94 -16.21 -6.17
C THR A 114 11.98 -16.11 -5.04
N GLU A 115 12.25 -17.21 -4.36
CA GLU A 115 13.29 -17.26 -3.33
C GLU A 115 14.67 -16.93 -3.92
N LYS A 116 14.99 -17.46 -5.11
CA LYS A 116 16.22 -17.14 -5.83
C LYS A 116 16.34 -15.64 -6.16
N GLU A 117 15.24 -14.99 -6.54
CA GLU A 117 15.22 -13.54 -6.78
C GLU A 117 15.41 -12.74 -5.49
N CYS A 118 14.88 -13.20 -4.35
CA CYS A 118 15.12 -12.55 -3.06
C CYS A 118 16.59 -12.64 -2.64
N VAL A 119 17.21 -13.83 -2.77
CA VAL A 119 18.63 -14.00 -2.49
C VAL A 119 19.46 -13.09 -3.39
N ARG A 120 19.22 -13.12 -4.71
CA ARG A 120 19.91 -12.25 -5.68
C ARG A 120 19.73 -10.76 -5.38
N LEU A 121 18.56 -10.34 -4.92
CA LEU A 121 18.33 -8.96 -4.48
C LEU A 121 19.25 -8.58 -3.31
N LEU A 122 19.29 -9.41 -2.27
CA LEU A 122 20.11 -9.17 -1.08
C LEU A 122 21.61 -9.21 -1.41
N GLU A 123 22.07 -10.17 -2.20
CA GLU A 123 23.46 -10.23 -2.70
C GLU A 123 23.83 -8.97 -3.50
N THR A 124 22.93 -8.53 -4.37
CA THR A 124 23.12 -7.26 -5.11
C THR A 124 23.27 -6.08 -4.17
N MET A 125 22.50 -6.02 -3.08
CA MET A 125 22.63 -4.96 -2.07
C MET A 125 23.97 -5.06 -1.35
N ILE A 126 24.46 -6.26 -1.02
CA ILE A 126 25.76 -6.47 -0.38
C ILE A 126 26.89 -5.92 -1.27
N HIS A 127 26.88 -6.20 -2.57
CA HIS A 127 27.98 -5.90 -3.48
C HIS A 127 27.88 -4.54 -4.17
N LYS A 128 26.67 -4.00 -4.38
CA LYS A 128 26.45 -2.77 -5.16
C LYS A 128 26.01 -1.56 -4.33
N ALA A 129 25.77 -1.73 -3.03
CA ALA A 129 25.42 -0.60 -2.19
C ALA A 129 26.64 0.28 -1.89
N LYS A 130 26.44 1.59 -1.88
CA LYS A 130 27.45 2.53 -1.40
C LYS A 130 27.69 2.31 0.11
N PRO A 131 28.94 2.35 0.63
CA PRO A 131 29.22 2.08 2.04
C PRO A 131 28.36 2.87 3.02
N GLN A 132 28.09 4.14 2.74
CA GLN A 132 27.35 5.06 3.62
C GLN A 132 25.86 4.69 3.80
N VAL A 133 25.30 3.84 2.94
CA VAL A 133 23.87 3.46 2.97
C VAL A 133 23.65 1.96 2.98
N LYS A 134 24.70 1.17 2.88
CA LYS A 134 24.65 -0.29 2.76
C LYS A 134 23.87 -0.94 3.90
N GLU A 135 24.27 -0.69 5.13
CA GLU A 135 23.64 -1.30 6.29
C GLU A 135 22.19 -0.87 6.46
N ARG A 136 21.89 0.39 6.17
CA ARG A 136 20.51 0.91 6.20
C ARG A 136 19.63 0.24 5.12
N ASP A 137 20.11 0.24 3.88
CA ASP A 137 19.33 -0.26 2.75
C ASP A 137 19.10 -1.78 2.90
N MET A 138 20.11 -2.51 3.40
CA MET A 138 20.00 -3.92 3.76
C MET A 138 18.99 -4.14 4.88
N ALA A 139 19.06 -3.38 5.98
CA ALA A 139 18.13 -3.48 7.09
C ALA A 139 16.67 -3.20 6.67
N ILE A 140 16.47 -2.23 5.76
CA ILE A 140 15.14 -1.95 5.17
C ILE A 140 14.62 -3.17 4.40
N ALA A 141 15.42 -3.75 3.51
CA ALA A 141 15.00 -4.88 2.69
C ALA A 141 14.71 -6.13 3.54
N VAL A 142 15.63 -6.46 4.46
CA VAL A 142 15.49 -7.62 5.35
C VAL A 142 14.26 -7.46 6.24
N LEU A 143 14.05 -6.28 6.85
CA LEU A 143 12.89 -6.05 7.70
C LEU A 143 11.57 -6.19 6.91
N LEU A 144 11.50 -5.67 5.69
CA LEU A 144 10.31 -5.81 4.83
C LEU A 144 10.05 -7.27 4.44
N LEU A 145 11.09 -8.03 4.12
CA LEU A 145 10.99 -9.45 3.75
C LEU A 145 10.56 -10.35 4.91
N HIS A 146 10.98 -10.03 6.14
CA HIS A 146 10.72 -10.88 7.31
C HIS A 146 9.50 -10.47 8.13
N THR A 147 8.98 -9.27 7.95
CA THR A 147 7.82 -8.77 8.71
C THR A 147 6.62 -8.37 7.87
N GLY A 148 6.83 -8.20 6.57
CA GLY A 148 5.80 -7.70 5.66
C GLY A 148 5.26 -6.32 6.01
N LEU A 149 6.02 -5.48 6.72
CA LEU A 149 5.63 -4.11 7.07
C LEU A 149 5.20 -3.29 5.86
N ARG A 150 4.26 -2.37 6.06
CA ARG A 150 4.00 -1.32 5.09
C ARG A 150 5.12 -0.29 5.13
N VAL A 151 5.42 0.34 3.98
CA VAL A 151 6.45 1.39 3.92
C VAL A 151 6.19 2.51 4.92
N SER A 152 4.94 2.89 5.12
CA SER A 152 4.57 3.91 6.10
C SER A 152 4.84 3.46 7.56
N GLU A 153 4.69 2.20 7.87
CA GLU A 153 5.00 1.62 9.18
C GLU A 153 6.52 1.61 9.39
N LEU A 154 7.28 1.22 8.36
CA LEU A 154 8.74 1.25 8.38
C LEU A 154 9.29 2.67 8.55
N THR A 155 8.84 3.63 7.74
CA THR A 155 9.34 5.03 7.82
C THR A 155 8.92 5.75 9.10
N ASN A 156 7.88 5.25 9.78
CA ASN A 156 7.41 5.78 11.05
C ASN A 156 7.93 5.02 12.28
N LEU A 157 8.69 3.94 12.09
CA LEU A 157 9.25 3.18 13.19
C LEU A 157 10.16 4.08 14.05
N LYS A 158 9.87 4.16 15.36
CA LYS A 158 10.65 4.93 16.30
C LYS A 158 11.81 4.09 16.84
N LEU A 159 12.93 4.74 17.18
CA LEU A 159 14.08 4.08 17.80
C LEU A 159 13.69 3.41 19.12
N SER A 160 12.88 4.08 19.95
CA SER A 160 12.36 3.55 21.21
C SER A 160 11.44 2.33 21.06
N ASN A 161 10.98 2.04 19.86
CA ASN A 161 10.08 0.92 19.56
C ASN A 161 10.81 -0.31 19.02
N VAL A 162 12.15 -0.30 19.03
CA VAL A 162 12.98 -1.42 18.55
C VAL A 162 13.74 -2.00 19.72
N ASP A 163 13.40 -3.21 20.12
CA ASP A 163 14.09 -3.99 21.16
C ASP A 163 14.81 -5.17 20.51
N LEU A 164 16.08 -4.97 20.17
CA LEU A 164 16.89 -5.99 19.53
C LEU A 164 17.33 -7.11 20.51
N LYS A 165 17.34 -6.84 21.83
CA LYS A 165 17.65 -7.86 22.83
C LYS A 165 16.52 -8.89 22.92
N ARG A 166 15.27 -8.43 22.88
CA ARG A 166 14.08 -9.30 22.87
C ARG A 166 13.71 -9.76 21.46
N GLY A 167 14.37 -9.26 20.41
CA GLY A 167 14.01 -9.55 19.02
C GLY A 167 12.60 -9.09 18.69
N GLN A 168 12.23 -7.86 19.06
CA GLN A 168 10.88 -7.33 18.88
C GLN A 168 10.88 -5.89 18.39
N ILE A 169 9.87 -5.55 17.59
CA ILE A 169 9.54 -4.17 17.25
C ILE A 169 8.06 -3.88 17.57
N LYS A 170 7.79 -2.67 18.05
CA LYS A 170 6.44 -2.15 18.24
C LYS A 170 6.08 -1.23 17.08
N ILE A 171 4.97 -1.51 16.41
CA ILE A 171 4.48 -0.71 15.28
C ILE A 171 3.08 -0.17 15.56
N THR A 172 2.78 0.99 14.98
CA THR A 172 1.42 1.56 15.00
C THR A 172 0.75 1.32 13.65
N ARG A 173 -0.35 0.59 13.66
CA ARG A 173 -1.16 0.29 12.48
C ARG A 173 -2.25 1.33 12.24
N LYS A 174 -2.97 1.23 11.12
CA LYS A 174 -4.10 2.12 10.82
C LYS A 174 -5.16 2.04 11.92
N GLY A 175 -5.59 3.20 12.43
CA GLY A 175 -6.50 3.32 13.57
C GLY A 175 -5.79 3.32 14.92
N ASN A 176 -4.53 3.71 14.94
CA ASN A 176 -3.67 3.84 16.14
C ASN A 176 -3.53 2.54 16.97
N LYS A 177 -3.73 1.38 16.34
CA LYS A 177 -3.55 0.08 17.01
C LYS A 177 -2.07 -0.26 17.07
N GLU A 178 -1.56 -0.48 18.27
CA GLU A 178 -0.20 -0.97 18.48
C GLU A 178 -0.13 -2.48 18.29
N GLN A 179 0.96 -2.94 17.71
CA GLN A 179 1.25 -4.36 17.54
C GLN A 179 2.74 -4.62 17.72
N TYR A 180 3.06 -5.68 18.45
CA TYR A 180 4.41 -6.20 18.53
C TYR A 180 4.62 -7.23 17.41
N LEU A 181 5.77 -7.11 16.73
CA LEU A 181 6.22 -8.10 15.75
C LEU A 181 7.54 -8.69 16.24
N HIS A 182 7.63 -10.02 16.20
CA HIS A 182 8.87 -10.73 16.47
C HIS A 182 9.79 -10.69 15.26
N LEU A 183 11.06 -10.57 15.51
CA LEU A 183 12.13 -10.58 14.53
C LEU A 183 12.89 -11.91 14.61
N ASN A 184 13.18 -12.50 13.46
CA ASN A 184 14.10 -13.63 13.40
C ASN A 184 15.56 -13.16 13.51
N GLY A 185 16.50 -14.09 13.65
CA GLY A 185 17.93 -13.79 13.83
C GLY A 185 18.53 -12.95 12.69
N GLU A 186 18.11 -13.17 11.44
CA GLU A 186 18.57 -12.38 10.28
C GLU A 186 18.12 -10.92 10.36
N ALA A 187 16.87 -10.69 10.73
CA ALA A 187 16.35 -9.34 10.92
C ALA A 187 17.02 -8.62 12.09
N VAL A 188 17.23 -9.30 13.22
CA VAL A 188 17.97 -8.76 14.37
C VAL A 188 19.39 -8.37 13.97
N LYS A 189 20.11 -9.26 13.27
CA LYS A 189 21.47 -8.99 12.79
C LYS A 189 21.53 -7.78 11.86
N ALA A 190 20.64 -7.71 10.87
CA ALA A 190 20.60 -6.58 9.92
C ALA A 190 20.28 -5.25 10.61
N LEU A 191 19.31 -5.23 11.53
CA LEU A 191 18.95 -4.04 12.28
C LEU A 191 20.07 -3.61 13.24
N SER A 192 20.77 -4.55 13.89
CA SER A 192 21.93 -4.27 14.74
C SER A 192 23.06 -3.65 13.94
N SER A 193 23.44 -4.22 12.79
CA SER A 193 24.47 -3.66 11.90
C SER A 193 24.14 -2.23 11.48
N TYR A 194 22.87 -1.99 11.11
CA TYR A 194 22.44 -0.62 10.79
C TYR A 194 22.51 0.30 12.01
N LEU A 195 22.09 -0.14 13.19
CA LEU A 195 22.10 0.69 14.41
C LEU A 195 23.51 1.18 14.77
N HIS A 196 24.55 0.34 14.57
CA HIS A 196 25.95 0.72 14.78
C HIS A 196 26.44 1.80 13.80
N SER A 197 25.97 1.76 12.55
CA SER A 197 26.34 2.72 11.50
C SER A 197 25.35 3.88 11.34
N ARG A 198 24.29 3.88 12.15
CA ARG A 198 23.19 4.85 12.03
C ARG A 198 23.65 6.25 12.39
N PRO A 199 23.44 7.27 11.50
CA PRO A 199 23.71 8.66 11.84
C PRO A 199 22.90 9.14 13.05
N GLN A 200 23.45 10.04 13.82
CA GLN A 200 22.71 10.73 14.89
C GLN A 200 21.52 11.50 14.27
N ALA A 201 20.38 11.45 14.95
CA ALA A 201 19.18 12.15 14.51
C ALA A 201 18.28 12.49 15.70
N GLN A 202 17.76 13.71 15.72
CA GLN A 202 16.88 14.23 16.78
C GLN A 202 15.40 13.84 16.58
N ASN A 203 15.04 13.28 15.44
CA ASN A 203 13.65 13.00 15.07
C ASN A 203 13.06 11.72 15.69
N GLY A 204 13.83 10.98 16.46
CA GLY A 204 13.43 9.74 17.13
C GLY A 204 13.07 8.57 16.20
N LYS A 205 13.27 8.70 14.87
CA LYS A 205 13.01 7.63 13.91
C LYS A 205 14.12 6.59 13.92
N PHE A 206 13.79 5.32 13.73
CA PHE A 206 14.79 4.26 13.60
C PHE A 206 15.57 4.40 12.27
N PHE A 207 14.86 4.49 11.15
CA PHE A 207 15.47 4.69 9.84
C PHE A 207 15.59 6.16 9.50
N VAL A 208 16.81 6.58 9.18
CA VAL A 208 17.13 7.98 8.81
C VAL A 208 18.02 8.06 7.58
N GLY A 209 18.04 9.22 6.95
CA GLY A 209 18.95 9.50 5.85
C GLY A 209 20.39 9.69 6.33
N THR A 210 21.33 9.85 5.40
CA THR A 210 22.77 9.98 5.69
C THR A 210 23.13 11.21 6.53
N LYS A 211 22.27 12.22 6.57
CA LYS A 211 22.40 13.44 7.39
C LYS A 211 21.41 13.44 8.58
N GLY A 212 20.87 12.28 8.98
CA GLY A 212 19.90 12.18 10.07
C GLY A 212 18.46 12.61 9.75
N GLN A 213 18.17 13.05 8.52
CA GLN A 213 16.83 13.48 8.11
C GLN A 213 15.85 12.31 8.01
N ASN A 214 14.54 12.62 8.08
CA ASN A 214 13.49 11.63 7.90
C ASN A 214 13.56 10.94 6.52
N LEU A 215 13.38 9.63 6.50
CA LEU A 215 13.19 8.91 5.25
C LEU A 215 11.76 9.07 4.73
N SER A 216 11.62 9.54 3.49
CA SER A 216 10.32 9.55 2.83
C SER A 216 9.95 8.15 2.32
N ARG A 217 8.64 7.89 2.17
CA ARG A 217 8.15 6.68 1.52
C ARG A 217 8.68 6.54 0.09
N THR A 218 8.74 7.65 -0.64
CA THR A 218 9.27 7.71 -2.01
C THR A 218 10.73 7.26 -2.05
N TYR A 219 11.54 7.69 -1.09
CA TYR A 219 12.94 7.27 -1.00
C TYR A 219 13.08 5.75 -0.83
N VAL A 220 12.29 5.14 0.08
CA VAL A 220 12.30 3.69 0.26
C VAL A 220 11.86 2.96 -1.01
N TYR A 221 10.89 3.50 -1.76
CA TYR A 221 10.50 2.97 -3.07
C TYR A 221 11.66 2.99 -4.06
N GLU A 222 12.37 4.11 -4.17
CA GLU A 222 13.50 4.25 -5.08
C GLU A 222 14.68 3.35 -4.69
N VAL A 223 14.93 3.16 -3.39
CA VAL A 223 15.94 2.21 -2.90
C VAL A 223 15.62 0.80 -3.40
N VAL A 224 14.44 0.29 -3.09
CA VAL A 224 14.04 -1.09 -3.49
C VAL A 224 14.03 -1.23 -5.01
N ARG A 225 13.45 -0.28 -5.74
CA ARG A 225 13.39 -0.27 -7.20
C ARG A 225 14.78 -0.31 -7.83
N ARG A 226 15.72 0.50 -7.32
CA ARG A 226 17.10 0.54 -7.79
C ARG A 226 17.77 -0.82 -7.69
N TYR A 227 17.65 -1.49 -6.52
CA TYR A 227 18.30 -2.78 -6.33
C TYR A 227 17.61 -3.92 -7.11
N LEU A 228 16.29 -3.89 -7.27
CA LEU A 228 15.59 -4.83 -8.16
C LEU A 228 16.13 -4.72 -9.59
N ARG A 229 16.29 -3.48 -10.10
CA ARG A 229 16.85 -3.24 -11.43
C ARG A 229 18.31 -3.71 -11.53
N LEU A 230 19.15 -3.40 -10.54
CA LEU A 230 20.57 -3.84 -10.51
C LEU A 230 20.70 -5.36 -10.40
N ALA A 231 19.74 -6.03 -9.78
CA ALA A 231 19.67 -7.49 -9.70
C ALA A 231 19.09 -8.15 -10.99
N GLY A 232 18.75 -7.37 -12.02
CA GLY A 232 18.11 -7.88 -13.24
C GLY A 232 16.71 -8.45 -12.98
N ILE A 233 16.02 -7.99 -11.93
CA ILE A 233 14.67 -8.44 -11.59
C ILE A 233 13.68 -7.48 -12.23
N ASN A 234 13.09 -7.89 -13.35
CA ASN A 234 12.12 -7.11 -14.10
C ASN A 234 10.71 -7.66 -13.88
N LYS A 235 9.90 -6.96 -13.10
CA LYS A 235 8.51 -7.31 -12.80
C LYS A 235 7.62 -6.10 -13.09
N ASP A 236 6.36 -6.33 -13.45
CA ASP A 236 5.38 -5.27 -13.70
C ASP A 236 5.15 -4.35 -12.49
N LYS A 237 5.35 -4.87 -11.29
CA LYS A 237 5.33 -4.10 -10.05
C LYS A 237 6.71 -4.04 -9.45
N HIS A 238 7.10 -2.83 -9.05
CA HIS A 238 8.39 -2.57 -8.44
C HIS A 238 8.19 -1.91 -7.07
N GLY A 239 9.10 -2.20 -6.12
CA GLY A 239 9.15 -1.51 -4.85
C GLY A 239 8.72 -2.35 -3.64
N PRO A 240 8.59 -1.73 -2.46
CA PRO A 240 8.44 -2.40 -1.16
C PRO A 240 7.22 -3.29 -1.02
N HIS A 241 6.13 -3.00 -1.74
CA HIS A 241 4.96 -3.88 -1.73
C HIS A 241 5.26 -5.27 -2.29
N LEU A 242 6.23 -5.39 -3.21
CA LEU A 242 6.67 -6.67 -3.73
C LEU A 242 7.33 -7.53 -2.63
N LEU A 243 8.15 -6.90 -1.76
CA LEU A 243 8.77 -7.60 -0.62
C LEU A 243 7.73 -8.05 0.42
N ARG A 244 6.70 -7.27 0.62
CA ARG A 244 5.57 -7.66 1.46
C ARG A 244 4.74 -8.78 0.82
N HIS A 245 4.59 -8.80 -0.50
CA HIS A 245 3.92 -9.90 -1.21
C HIS A 245 4.65 -11.22 -0.97
N ILE A 246 5.98 -11.24 -1.14
CA ILE A 246 6.76 -12.46 -0.92
C ILE A 246 6.68 -12.93 0.53
N PHE A 247 6.66 -12.02 1.52
CA PHE A 247 6.45 -12.39 2.93
C PHE A 247 5.16 -13.20 3.11
N CYS A 248 4.03 -12.72 2.59
CA CYS A 248 2.76 -13.42 2.69
C CYS A 248 2.76 -14.76 1.94
N THR A 249 3.30 -14.78 0.71
CA THR A 249 3.36 -15.99 -0.13
C THR A 249 4.26 -17.06 0.49
N ARG A 250 5.42 -16.68 1.01
CA ARG A 250 6.34 -17.65 1.67
C ARG A 250 5.76 -18.23 2.97
N LEU A 251 5.06 -17.41 3.77
CA LEU A 251 4.37 -17.93 4.95
C LEU A 251 3.31 -18.97 4.54
N HIS A 252 2.55 -18.69 3.49
CA HIS A 252 1.57 -19.63 2.97
C HIS A 252 2.22 -20.92 2.47
N GLN A 253 3.27 -20.83 1.66
CA GLN A 253 4.04 -21.99 1.16
C GLN A 253 4.65 -22.84 2.28
N LYS A 254 4.87 -22.24 3.46
CA LYS A 254 5.31 -22.95 4.68
C LYS A 254 4.14 -23.49 5.52
N GLY A 255 2.91 -23.48 5.00
CA GLY A 255 1.74 -24.01 5.65
C GLY A 255 1.14 -23.13 6.74
N VAL A 256 1.54 -21.85 6.84
CA VAL A 256 0.96 -20.92 7.82
C VAL A 256 -0.46 -20.55 7.41
N ALA A 257 -1.41 -20.73 8.33
CA ALA A 257 -2.83 -20.46 8.09
C ALA A 257 -3.07 -19.00 7.64
N ALA A 258 -3.99 -18.81 6.70
CA ALA A 258 -4.33 -17.49 6.12
C ALA A 258 -4.70 -16.43 7.18
N PHE A 259 -5.36 -16.85 8.26
CA PHE A 259 -5.70 -15.96 9.37
C PHE A 259 -4.46 -15.44 10.10
N VAL A 260 -3.48 -16.28 10.36
CA VAL A 260 -2.20 -15.88 10.97
C VAL A 260 -1.44 -14.93 10.07
N ILE A 261 -1.38 -15.22 8.75
CA ILE A 261 -0.77 -14.31 7.76
C ILE A 261 -1.48 -12.95 7.75
N LYS A 262 -2.81 -12.94 7.81
CA LYS A 262 -3.62 -11.70 7.90
C LYS A 262 -3.20 -10.86 9.10
N GLU A 263 -3.10 -11.47 10.28
CA GLU A 263 -2.71 -10.78 11.53
C GLU A 263 -1.26 -10.26 11.45
N LEU A 264 -0.30 -11.11 11.06
CA LEU A 264 1.11 -10.72 10.91
C LEU A 264 1.29 -9.58 9.90
N ALA A 265 0.65 -9.66 8.74
CA ALA A 265 0.68 -8.61 7.74
C ALA A 265 -0.19 -7.39 8.11
N GLY A 266 -1.15 -7.50 9.04
CA GLY A 266 -2.11 -6.46 9.39
C GLY A 266 -3.05 -6.11 8.23
N HIS A 267 -3.60 -7.12 7.59
CA HIS A 267 -4.63 -6.93 6.59
C HIS A 267 -5.99 -6.71 7.25
N LYS A 268 -6.73 -5.69 6.81
CA LYS A 268 -8.07 -5.41 7.34
C LYS A 268 -9.08 -6.51 7.00
N SER A 269 -8.93 -7.14 5.83
CA SER A 269 -9.81 -8.16 5.31
C SER A 269 -9.02 -9.41 4.94
N LEU A 270 -9.59 -10.58 5.20
CA LEU A 270 -9.05 -11.86 4.76
C LEU A 270 -8.92 -11.92 3.22
N ASN A 271 -9.85 -11.31 2.49
CA ASN A 271 -9.78 -11.22 1.02
C ASN A 271 -8.47 -10.57 0.52
N THR A 272 -7.86 -9.68 1.31
CA THR A 272 -6.55 -9.13 0.97
C THR A 272 -5.46 -10.18 1.06
N THR A 273 -5.54 -11.09 2.04
CA THR A 273 -4.60 -12.21 2.21
C THR A 273 -4.82 -13.28 1.17
N MET A 274 -6.08 -13.60 0.86
CA MET A 274 -6.43 -14.63 -0.15
C MET A 274 -5.88 -14.33 -1.54
N ARG A 275 -5.58 -13.08 -1.87
CA ARG A 275 -4.90 -12.73 -3.14
C ARG A 275 -3.48 -13.29 -3.25
N TYR A 276 -2.86 -13.68 -2.14
CA TYR A 276 -1.52 -14.26 -2.07
C TYR A 276 -1.56 -15.79 -1.97
N ILE A 277 -2.74 -16.35 -1.74
CA ILE A 277 -2.98 -17.77 -1.54
C ILE A 277 -3.60 -18.30 -2.82
N LYS A 278 -2.79 -18.87 -3.71
CA LYS A 278 -3.27 -19.72 -4.80
C LYS A 278 -3.32 -21.15 -4.25
N ILE A 279 -4.52 -21.72 -4.19
CA ILE A 279 -4.67 -23.15 -3.91
C ILE A 279 -4.22 -23.90 -5.18
N GLU A 280 -3.07 -24.51 -5.14
CA GLU A 280 -2.59 -25.40 -6.20
C GLU A 280 -3.34 -26.74 -6.11
N ASN A 281 -3.57 -27.41 -7.25
CA ASN A 281 -4.22 -28.73 -7.28
C ASN A 281 -3.52 -29.75 -6.36
N LYS A 282 -2.20 -29.61 -6.21
CA LYS A 282 -1.41 -30.44 -5.29
C LYS A 282 -1.81 -30.26 -3.83
N GLU A 283 -2.02 -29.03 -3.39
CA GLU A 283 -2.46 -28.72 -2.02
C GLU A 283 -3.88 -29.27 -1.73
N GLN A 284 -4.76 -29.23 -2.76
CA GLN A 284 -6.09 -29.83 -2.65
C GLN A 284 -5.99 -31.36 -2.47
N THR A 285 -5.15 -32.03 -3.27
CA THR A 285 -4.93 -33.47 -3.18
C THR A 285 -4.30 -33.85 -1.84
N GLU A 286 -3.30 -33.12 -1.35
CA GLU A 286 -2.67 -33.35 -0.05
C GLU A 286 -3.66 -33.12 1.11
N ALA A 287 -4.54 -32.11 1.00
CA ALA A 287 -5.57 -31.88 2.02
C ALA A 287 -6.60 -33.02 2.06
N LEU A 288 -7.00 -33.56 0.90
CA LEU A 288 -7.91 -34.69 0.82
C LEU A 288 -7.27 -35.98 1.37
N ASN A 289 -5.99 -36.24 1.05
CA ASN A 289 -5.26 -37.42 1.56
C ASN A 289 -5.13 -37.40 3.10
N ARG A 290 -5.11 -36.19 3.73
CA ARG A 290 -5.11 -36.08 5.21
C ARG A 290 -6.45 -36.47 5.86
N LEU A 291 -7.52 -36.64 5.07
CA LEU A 291 -8.84 -37.08 5.54
C LEU A 291 -9.02 -38.60 5.44
N GLU A 292 -8.00 -39.36 4.99
CA GLU A 292 -8.04 -40.81 4.95
C GLU A 292 -8.10 -41.34 6.39
N PHE A 293 -9.15 -42.10 6.68
CA PHE A 293 -9.42 -42.66 8.02
C PHE A 293 -8.74 -44.04 8.25
N GLY A 294 -7.89 -44.48 7.30
CA GLY A 294 -7.14 -45.74 7.46
C GLY A 294 -8.00 -47.00 7.50
N ILE A 295 -9.13 -47.01 6.74
CA ILE A 295 -10.04 -48.18 6.67
C ILE A 295 -9.52 -49.12 5.59
#